data_e89d28110ff0c03154d62f6a87a1db6d
#
_entry.id   e89d28110ff0c03154d62f6a87a1db6d
#
_cell.length_a   1.000
_cell.length_b   1.000
_cell.length_c   1.000
_cell.angle_alpha   90.00
_cell.angle_beta   90.00
_cell.angle_gamma   90.00
#
_symmetry.space_group_name_H-M   'P 1'
#
loop_
_entity.id
_entity.type
_entity.pdbx_description
1 polymer ?
#
loop_
_entity_poly.entity_id
_entity_poly.type
_entity_poly.pdbx_seq_one_letter_code
_entity_poly.pdbx_strand_id
1 'polypeptide(L)'
;MTSEIVLRELKDIEAKTSADYADSLRNTAAYLLQKQWVWKGKRGQKEHFKLCEDNVAYFNKLFDGLDMEWYYDRNFGYAGILPRGSGKQLDIISTLFLLILRKMYDAEASMGRTELGCVTPPTVELLNQYEQVRGDMPLITETNNALEHLRKKGIIELGIKDPDTKLHEVTVLPNSTRAVK
;
A
#
# COMPACT_ATOMS: atom_id res chain seq x y z
N MET A 1 -18.92 35.49 -1.17
CA MET A 1 -18.61 34.65 -0.04
C MET A 1 -18.87 33.22 -0.45
N THR A 2 -17.85 32.49 -0.84
CA THR A 2 -17.95 31.05 -1.15
C THR A 2 -18.20 30.31 0.15
N SER A 3 -19.38 29.73 0.31
CA SER A 3 -19.70 28.83 1.42
C SER A 3 -18.74 27.63 1.31
N GLU A 4 -17.76 27.56 2.18
CA GLU A 4 -16.86 26.41 2.27
C GLU A 4 -17.67 25.21 2.74
N ILE A 5 -17.84 24.23 1.84
CA ILE A 5 -18.50 22.96 2.17
C ILE A 5 -17.46 22.12 2.94
N VAL A 6 -17.58 22.11 4.25
CA VAL A 6 -16.71 21.31 5.12
C VAL A 6 -17.49 20.13 5.66
N LEU A 7 -16.88 18.94 5.64
CA LEU A 7 -17.47 17.75 6.27
C LEU A 7 -17.80 18.03 7.74
N ARG A 8 -18.97 17.55 8.19
CA ARG A 8 -19.44 17.77 9.57
C ARG A 8 -18.41 17.26 10.58
N GLU A 9 -17.82 16.12 10.33
CA GLU A 9 -16.79 15.52 11.19
C GLU A 9 -15.55 16.40 11.32
N LEU A 10 -15.16 17.08 10.25
CA LEU A 10 -14.03 18.01 10.28
C LEU A 10 -14.37 19.25 11.11
N LYS A 11 -15.59 19.77 10.99
CA LYS A 11 -16.07 20.89 11.83
C LYS A 11 -16.11 20.51 13.30
N ASP A 12 -16.56 19.30 13.62
CA ASP A 12 -16.62 18.81 15.00
C ASP A 12 -15.20 18.62 15.59
N ILE A 13 -14.22 18.26 14.75
CA ILE A 13 -12.80 18.17 15.12
C ILE A 13 -12.23 19.59 15.31
N GLU A 14 -12.43 20.50 14.36
CA GLU A 14 -11.98 21.89 14.46
C GLU A 14 -12.52 22.61 15.71
N ALA A 15 -13.76 22.33 16.07
CA ALA A 15 -14.37 22.90 17.29
C ALA A 15 -13.73 22.39 18.60
N LYS A 16 -13.09 21.21 18.56
CA LYS A 16 -12.49 20.56 19.74
C LYS A 16 -10.96 20.66 19.78
N THR A 17 -10.34 21.05 18.68
CA THR A 17 -8.88 21.10 18.53
C THR A 17 -8.46 22.47 17.97
N SER A 18 -7.26 22.56 17.38
CA SER A 18 -6.76 23.76 16.71
C SER A 18 -6.98 23.70 15.21
N ALA A 19 -6.96 24.87 14.54
CA ALA A 19 -6.97 24.97 13.08
C ALA A 19 -5.79 24.20 12.46
N ASP A 20 -4.60 24.26 13.07
CA ASP A 20 -3.40 23.53 12.61
C ASP A 20 -3.62 22.02 12.62
N TYR A 21 -4.42 21.50 13.56
CA TYR A 21 -4.74 20.07 13.58
C TYR A 21 -5.65 19.67 12.42
N ALA A 22 -6.65 20.49 12.10
CA ALA A 22 -7.54 20.26 10.96
C ALA A 22 -6.76 20.32 9.63
N ASP A 23 -5.80 21.24 9.50
CA ASP A 23 -4.93 21.33 8.33
C ASP A 23 -4.02 20.09 8.22
N SER A 24 -3.54 19.56 9.33
CA SER A 24 -2.78 18.30 9.35
C SER A 24 -3.61 17.12 8.86
N LEU A 25 -4.91 17.07 9.17
CA LEU A 25 -5.84 16.05 8.63
C LEU A 25 -6.04 16.21 7.12
N ARG A 26 -6.22 17.44 6.63
CA ARG A 26 -6.33 17.73 5.18
C ARG A 26 -5.05 17.32 4.44
N ASN A 27 -3.89 17.66 4.99
CA ASN A 27 -2.59 17.27 4.43
C ASN A 27 -2.41 15.75 4.40
N THR A 28 -2.86 15.04 5.44
CA THR A 28 -2.82 13.58 5.50
C THR A 28 -3.76 12.96 4.46
N ALA A 29 -4.95 13.51 4.27
CA ALA A 29 -5.86 13.08 3.22
C ALA A 29 -5.25 13.27 1.82
N ALA A 30 -4.65 14.44 1.55
CA ALA A 30 -3.95 14.71 0.30
C ALA A 30 -2.76 13.76 0.08
N TYR A 31 -2.00 13.47 1.13
CA TYR A 31 -0.92 12.50 1.09
C TYR A 31 -1.42 11.10 0.69
N LEU A 32 -2.53 10.63 1.29
CA LEU A 32 -3.13 9.32 0.98
C LEU A 32 -3.63 9.26 -0.47
N LEU A 33 -4.21 10.34 -1.01
CA LEU A 33 -4.61 10.41 -2.41
C LEU A 33 -3.43 10.28 -3.37
N GLN A 34 -2.24 10.74 -2.98
CA GLN A 34 -1.02 10.66 -3.80
C GLN A 34 -0.29 9.33 -3.65
N LYS A 35 -0.19 8.81 -2.40
CA LYS A 35 0.67 7.67 -2.05
C LYS A 35 -0.09 6.39 -1.80
N GLN A 36 -1.39 6.45 -1.64
CA GLN A 36 -2.34 5.38 -1.30
C GLN A 36 -2.16 4.80 0.12
N TRP A 37 -0.92 4.73 0.64
CA TRP A 37 -0.61 4.06 1.90
C TRP A 37 0.28 4.92 2.79
N VAL A 38 0.06 4.81 4.10
CA VAL A 38 0.91 5.34 5.16
C VAL A 38 1.28 4.24 6.14
N TRP A 39 2.51 4.30 6.66
CA TRP A 39 3.09 3.27 7.50
C TRP A 39 3.63 3.87 8.79
N LYS A 40 3.32 3.24 9.94
CA LYS A 40 3.80 3.65 11.26
C LYS A 40 5.33 3.63 11.36
N GLY A 41 5.96 2.63 10.73
CA GLY A 41 7.40 2.41 10.79
C GLY A 41 8.22 3.19 9.75
N LYS A 42 7.59 3.82 8.74
CA LYS A 42 8.33 4.54 7.70
C LYS A 42 8.66 5.97 8.12
N ARG A 43 9.91 6.36 7.85
CA ARG A 43 10.38 7.74 8.09
C ARG A 43 9.49 8.74 7.36
N GLY A 44 9.09 9.80 8.06
CA GLY A 44 8.22 10.87 7.53
C GLY A 44 6.73 10.51 7.41
N GLN A 45 6.32 9.28 7.76
CA GLN A 45 4.92 8.85 7.68
C GLN A 45 4.27 8.63 9.05
N LYS A 46 5.06 8.61 10.11
CA LYS A 46 4.60 8.32 11.48
C LYS A 46 3.49 9.26 11.94
N GLU A 47 3.60 10.54 11.63
CA GLU A 47 2.59 11.54 11.99
C GLU A 47 1.30 11.35 11.21
N HIS A 48 1.40 11.12 9.90
CA HIS A 48 0.24 10.79 9.07
C HIS A 48 -0.47 9.54 9.57
N PHE A 49 0.29 8.48 9.92
CA PHE A 49 -0.29 7.27 10.47
C PHE A 49 -1.01 7.53 11.80
N LYS A 50 -0.41 8.32 12.69
CA LYS A 50 -1.03 8.69 13.96
C LYS A 50 -2.33 9.46 13.75
N LEU A 51 -2.35 10.43 12.83
CA LEU A 51 -3.58 11.16 12.49
C LEU A 51 -4.67 10.22 11.94
N CYS A 52 -4.29 9.23 11.14
CA CYS A 52 -5.20 8.19 10.67
C CYS A 52 -5.75 7.34 11.83
N GLU A 53 -4.90 6.92 12.77
CA GLU A 53 -5.26 6.13 13.95
C GLU A 53 -6.23 6.90 14.86
N ASP A 54 -5.95 8.17 15.10
CA ASP A 54 -6.75 9.02 16.00
C ASP A 54 -8.10 9.45 15.38
N ASN A 55 -8.23 9.40 14.06
CA ASN A 55 -9.39 9.93 13.32
C ASN A 55 -9.97 8.95 12.28
N VAL A 56 -10.04 7.67 12.61
CA VAL A 56 -10.54 6.60 11.70
C VAL A 56 -11.93 6.93 11.14
N ALA A 57 -12.85 7.43 11.97
CA ALA A 57 -14.21 7.75 11.55
C ALA A 57 -14.24 8.88 10.50
N TYR A 58 -13.40 9.90 10.65
CA TYR A 58 -13.28 11.00 9.70
C TYR A 58 -12.76 10.50 8.34
N PHE A 59 -11.64 9.77 8.33
CA PHE A 59 -11.07 9.26 7.08
C PHE A 59 -11.98 8.26 6.37
N ASN A 60 -12.67 7.41 7.13
CA ASN A 60 -13.64 6.47 6.55
C ASN A 60 -14.75 7.22 5.80
N LYS A 61 -15.36 8.23 6.40
CA LYS A 61 -16.43 9.01 5.76
C LYS A 61 -15.92 9.86 4.61
N LEU A 62 -14.75 10.48 4.76
CA LEU A 62 -14.13 11.27 3.70
C LEU A 62 -13.90 10.44 2.44
N PHE A 63 -13.29 9.27 2.59
CA PHE A 63 -12.92 8.42 1.46
C PHE A 63 -14.11 7.63 0.92
N ASP A 64 -15.07 7.29 1.77
CA ASP A 64 -16.36 6.73 1.31
C ASP A 64 -17.09 7.69 0.36
N GLY A 65 -17.11 8.98 0.68
CA GLY A 65 -17.68 10.02 -0.18
C GLY A 65 -16.94 10.24 -1.51
N LEU A 66 -15.71 9.72 -1.64
CA LEU A 66 -14.89 9.74 -2.86
C LEU A 66 -14.89 8.39 -3.60
N ASP A 67 -15.80 7.47 -3.25
CA ASP A 67 -15.87 6.09 -3.76
C ASP A 67 -14.56 5.32 -3.59
N MET A 68 -13.91 5.55 -2.45
CA MET A 68 -12.70 4.86 -2.04
C MET A 68 -12.96 4.00 -0.81
N GLU A 69 -12.33 2.85 -0.76
CA GLU A 69 -12.35 1.97 0.41
C GLU A 69 -11.21 2.33 1.34
N TRP A 70 -11.54 2.61 2.59
CA TRP A 70 -10.59 2.93 3.64
C TRP A 70 -10.13 1.69 4.36
N TYR A 71 -8.82 1.57 4.58
CA TYR A 71 -8.19 0.50 5.33
C TYR A 71 -7.35 1.08 6.47
N TYR A 72 -7.51 0.49 7.64
CA TYR A 72 -6.69 0.78 8.80
C TYR A 72 -6.37 -0.53 9.51
N ASP A 73 -5.10 -0.82 9.72
CA ASP A 73 -4.64 -1.99 10.45
C ASP A 73 -3.62 -1.57 11.51
N ARG A 74 -4.05 -1.65 12.77
CA ARG A 74 -3.23 -1.27 13.92
C ARG A 74 -2.10 -2.27 14.15
N ASN A 75 -2.35 -3.57 13.92
CA ASN A 75 -1.38 -4.63 14.21
C ASN A 75 -0.19 -4.57 13.27
N PHE A 76 -0.46 -4.38 11.98
CA PHE A 76 0.59 -4.21 10.99
C PHE A 76 1.05 -2.76 10.81
N GLY A 77 0.38 -1.80 11.48
CA GLY A 77 0.77 -0.40 11.48
C GLY A 77 0.70 0.28 10.12
N TYR A 78 -0.38 0.06 9.37
CA TYR A 78 -0.63 0.78 8.12
C TYR A 78 -2.06 1.32 8.03
N ALA A 79 -2.22 2.37 7.25
CA ALA A 79 -3.52 2.85 6.80
C ALA A 79 -3.45 3.17 5.30
N GLY A 80 -4.58 3.11 4.60
CA GLY A 80 -4.57 3.37 3.17
C GLY A 80 -5.94 3.41 2.52
N ILE A 81 -5.93 3.67 1.23
CA ILE A 81 -7.14 3.79 0.42
C ILE A 81 -7.00 3.01 -0.88
N LEU A 82 -8.11 2.41 -1.31
CA LEU A 82 -8.23 1.78 -2.63
C LEU A 82 -9.51 2.27 -3.32
N PRO A 83 -9.48 2.62 -4.60
CA PRO A 83 -10.69 2.95 -5.34
C PRO A 83 -11.60 1.71 -5.44
N ARG A 84 -12.93 1.91 -5.24
CA ARG A 84 -13.92 0.84 -5.41
C ARG A 84 -14.21 0.56 -6.88
N GLY A 85 -14.13 1.58 -7.72
CA GLY A 85 -14.31 1.47 -9.15
C GLY A 85 -13.04 1.02 -9.88
N SER A 86 -13.11 0.97 -11.21
CA SER A 86 -12.00 0.60 -12.09
C SER A 86 -10.86 1.62 -12.01
N GLY A 87 -9.90 1.37 -11.13
CA GLY A 87 -8.62 2.06 -11.15
C GLY A 87 -7.82 1.69 -12.39
N LYS A 88 -6.67 2.36 -12.62
CA LYS A 88 -5.74 1.99 -13.68
C LYS A 88 -5.30 0.52 -13.47
N GLN A 89 -5.71 -0.35 -14.38
CA GLN A 89 -5.42 -1.76 -14.31
C GLN A 89 -3.90 -2.01 -14.37
N LEU A 90 -3.46 -3.02 -13.66
CA LEU A 90 -2.10 -3.54 -13.81
C LEU A 90 -2.01 -4.26 -15.17
N ASP A 91 -0.85 -4.19 -15.80
CA ASP A 91 -0.55 -5.07 -16.93
C ASP A 91 -0.49 -6.55 -16.49
N ILE A 92 -0.55 -7.45 -17.44
CA ILE A 92 -0.62 -8.90 -17.19
C ILE A 92 0.58 -9.37 -16.35
N ILE A 93 1.79 -8.89 -16.67
CA ILE A 93 3.03 -9.29 -16.00
C ILE A 93 3.02 -8.82 -14.56
N SER A 94 2.71 -7.55 -14.31
CA SER A 94 2.56 -6.99 -12.96
C SER A 94 1.46 -7.71 -12.16
N THR A 95 0.36 -8.08 -12.80
CA THR A 95 -0.72 -8.84 -12.17
C THR A 95 -0.26 -10.23 -11.74
N LEU A 96 0.45 -10.96 -12.62
CA LEU A 96 1.00 -12.28 -12.28
C LEU A 96 1.99 -12.20 -11.13
N PHE A 97 2.93 -11.25 -11.16
CA PHE A 97 3.85 -11.04 -10.04
C PHE A 97 3.12 -10.72 -8.74
N LEU A 98 2.07 -9.90 -8.78
CA LEU A 98 1.26 -9.60 -7.60
C LEU A 98 0.62 -10.86 -7.02
N LEU A 99 0.01 -11.71 -7.86
CA LEU A 99 -0.63 -12.95 -7.42
C LEU A 99 0.37 -13.96 -6.83
N ILE A 100 1.54 -14.09 -7.47
CA ILE A 100 2.60 -14.97 -7.00
C ILE A 100 3.16 -14.47 -5.66
N LEU A 101 3.49 -13.18 -5.56
CA LEU A 101 3.99 -12.57 -4.33
C LEU A 101 2.96 -12.68 -3.19
N ARG A 102 1.67 -12.52 -3.51
CA ARG A 102 0.59 -12.73 -2.54
C ARG A 102 0.54 -14.18 -2.04
N LYS A 103 0.63 -15.15 -2.94
CA LYS A 103 0.68 -16.58 -2.57
C LYS A 103 1.88 -16.89 -1.68
N MET A 104 3.06 -16.35 -2.02
CA MET A 104 4.27 -16.52 -1.21
C MET A 104 4.13 -15.85 0.16
N TYR A 105 3.54 -14.65 0.22
CA TYR A 105 3.24 -13.97 1.48
C TYR A 105 2.32 -14.82 2.36
N ASP A 106 1.21 -15.32 1.83
CA ASP A 106 0.25 -16.11 2.58
C ASP A 106 0.87 -17.42 3.11
N ALA A 107 1.73 -18.06 2.33
CA ALA A 107 2.46 -19.25 2.75
C ALA A 107 3.38 -18.98 3.94
N GLU A 108 4.21 -17.95 3.88
CA GLU A 108 5.13 -17.57 4.96
C GLU A 108 4.38 -17.07 6.20
N ALA A 109 3.33 -16.25 6.00
CA ALA A 109 2.49 -15.75 7.08
C ALA A 109 1.78 -16.87 7.84
N SER A 110 1.28 -17.90 7.13
CA SER A 110 0.63 -19.06 7.75
C SER A 110 1.58 -19.89 8.62
N MET A 111 2.87 -19.84 8.33
CA MET A 111 3.94 -20.49 9.11
C MET A 111 4.51 -19.59 10.20
N GLY A 112 3.97 -18.39 10.39
CA GLY A 112 4.47 -17.40 11.36
C GLY A 112 5.84 -16.81 10.98
N ARG A 113 6.28 -16.94 9.73
CA ARG A 113 7.58 -16.47 9.24
C ARG A 113 7.49 -15.07 8.61
N THR A 114 6.93 -14.15 9.36
CA THR A 114 6.89 -12.73 8.94
C THR A 114 7.77 -11.89 9.86
N GLU A 115 8.50 -10.94 9.31
CA GLU A 115 9.23 -9.94 10.06
C GLU A 115 8.49 -8.61 10.01
N LEU A 116 8.01 -8.13 11.16
CA LEU A 116 7.16 -6.92 11.24
C LEU A 116 5.95 -6.96 10.29
N GLY A 117 5.41 -8.16 10.04
CA GLY A 117 4.30 -8.36 9.10
C GLY A 117 4.71 -8.38 7.62
N CYS A 118 5.99 -8.26 7.31
CA CYS A 118 6.52 -8.32 5.95
C CYS A 118 7.11 -9.70 5.66
N VAL A 119 7.21 -10.03 4.37
CA VAL A 119 7.85 -11.26 3.87
C VAL A 119 8.84 -10.88 2.78
N THR A 120 10.06 -11.41 2.86
CA THR A 120 11.09 -11.22 1.83
C THR A 120 11.37 -12.57 1.14
N PRO A 121 10.58 -12.93 0.11
CA PRO A 121 10.78 -14.18 -0.59
C PRO A 121 12.06 -14.15 -1.44
N PRO A 122 12.73 -15.29 -1.64
CA PRO A 122 13.85 -15.37 -2.58
C PRO A 122 13.41 -15.00 -3.99
N THR A 123 14.12 -14.08 -4.64
CA THR A 123 13.79 -13.62 -6.00
C THR A 123 13.83 -14.75 -7.03
N VAL A 124 14.73 -15.72 -6.83
CA VAL A 124 14.80 -16.92 -7.67
C VAL A 124 13.52 -17.73 -7.61
N GLU A 125 12.94 -17.90 -6.42
CA GLU A 125 11.68 -18.62 -6.23
C GLU A 125 10.51 -17.89 -6.91
N LEU A 126 10.49 -16.55 -6.82
CA LEU A 126 9.51 -15.73 -7.52
C LEU A 126 9.54 -15.96 -9.03
N LEU A 127 10.73 -16.01 -9.64
CA LEU A 127 10.89 -16.27 -11.06
C LEU A 127 10.49 -17.70 -11.44
N ASN A 128 10.87 -18.68 -10.63
CA ASN A 128 10.49 -20.08 -10.85
C ASN A 128 8.97 -20.25 -10.85
N GLN A 129 8.27 -19.62 -9.89
CA GLN A 129 6.81 -19.65 -9.86
C GLN A 129 6.17 -18.92 -11.05
N TYR A 130 6.78 -17.84 -11.53
CA TYR A 130 6.32 -17.17 -12.75
C TYR A 130 6.44 -18.10 -13.96
N GLU A 131 7.60 -18.75 -14.13
CA GLU A 131 7.83 -19.70 -15.22
C GLU A 131 6.86 -20.88 -15.19
N GLN A 132 6.56 -21.42 -13.98
CA GLN A 132 5.57 -22.50 -13.82
C GLN A 132 4.16 -22.09 -14.29
N VAL A 133 3.78 -20.84 -14.11
CA VAL A 133 2.45 -20.34 -14.49
C VAL A 133 2.40 -19.97 -15.97
N ARG A 134 3.47 -19.36 -16.48
CA ARG A 134 3.51 -18.76 -17.82
C ARG A 134 4.09 -19.69 -18.89
N GLY A 135 4.97 -20.59 -18.47
CA GLY A 135 5.70 -21.52 -19.36
C GLY A 135 7.02 -20.96 -19.91
N ASP A 136 7.32 -19.69 -19.61
CA ASP A 136 8.54 -19.00 -20.03
C ASP A 136 9.06 -18.08 -18.92
N MET A 137 10.38 -17.89 -18.87
CA MET A 137 11.03 -16.94 -17.97
C MET A 137 10.78 -15.50 -18.44
N PRO A 138 10.42 -14.56 -17.55
CA PRO A 138 10.28 -13.17 -17.93
C PRO A 138 11.64 -12.54 -18.23
N LEU A 139 11.68 -11.57 -19.13
CA LEU A 139 12.88 -10.77 -19.34
C LEU A 139 13.21 -9.97 -18.09
N ILE A 140 14.50 -9.75 -17.82
CA ILE A 140 14.97 -8.95 -16.66
C ILE A 140 14.35 -7.55 -16.67
N THR A 141 14.22 -6.94 -17.86
CA THR A 141 13.59 -5.61 -18.01
C THR A 141 12.10 -5.64 -17.67
N GLU A 142 11.38 -6.67 -18.10
CA GLU A 142 9.95 -6.85 -17.78
C GLU A 142 9.74 -7.09 -16.29
N THR A 143 10.57 -7.94 -15.69
CA THR A 143 10.57 -8.20 -14.25
C THR A 143 10.78 -6.91 -13.46
N ASN A 144 11.84 -6.14 -13.77
CA ASN A 144 12.13 -4.89 -13.07
C ASN A 144 11.00 -3.86 -13.25
N ASN A 145 10.39 -3.76 -14.44
CA ASN A 145 9.28 -2.85 -14.69
C ASN A 145 8.03 -3.24 -13.88
N ALA A 146 7.71 -4.53 -13.84
CA ALA A 146 6.58 -5.05 -13.08
C ALA A 146 6.77 -4.84 -11.58
N LEU A 147 7.94 -5.15 -11.05
CA LEU A 147 8.27 -4.92 -9.63
C LEU A 147 8.23 -3.41 -9.28
N GLU A 148 8.76 -2.55 -10.14
CA GLU A 148 8.68 -1.10 -9.95
C GLU A 148 7.23 -0.58 -10.00
N HIS A 149 6.37 -1.17 -10.82
CA HIS A 149 4.93 -0.89 -10.84
C HIS A 149 4.29 -1.21 -9.47
N LEU A 150 4.56 -2.40 -8.93
CA LEU A 150 4.05 -2.83 -7.62
C LEU A 150 4.61 -1.98 -6.48
N ARG A 151 5.89 -1.57 -6.56
CA ARG A 151 6.51 -0.65 -5.62
C ARG A 151 5.81 0.72 -5.61
N LYS A 152 5.51 1.27 -6.80
CA LYS A 152 4.78 2.55 -6.93
C LYS A 152 3.37 2.47 -6.35
N LYS A 153 2.76 1.28 -6.37
CA LYS A 153 1.47 1.00 -5.72
C LYS A 153 1.60 0.78 -4.20
N GLY A 154 2.81 0.80 -3.66
CA GLY A 154 3.07 0.61 -2.23
C GLY A 154 2.73 -0.80 -1.71
N ILE A 155 2.77 -1.80 -2.58
CA ILE A 155 2.48 -3.21 -2.26
C ILE A 155 3.75 -3.95 -1.86
N ILE A 156 4.88 -3.56 -2.44
CA ILE A 156 6.20 -4.10 -2.16
C ILE A 156 7.22 -2.99 -1.90
N GLU A 157 8.34 -3.35 -1.31
CA GLU A 157 9.56 -2.57 -1.31
C GLU A 157 10.64 -3.28 -2.12
N LEU A 158 11.51 -2.50 -2.74
CA LEU A 158 12.68 -3.00 -3.45
C LEU A 158 13.93 -2.67 -2.65
N GLY A 159 14.66 -3.70 -2.27
CA GLY A 159 15.94 -3.62 -1.59
C GLY A 159 17.11 -3.46 -2.55
N ILE A 160 18.25 -3.96 -2.13
CA ILE A 160 19.51 -3.87 -2.88
C ILE A 160 19.37 -4.67 -4.18
N LYS A 161 19.93 -4.11 -5.25
CA LYS A 161 20.00 -4.79 -6.54
C LYS A 161 21.19 -5.74 -6.54
N ASP A 162 20.92 -7.02 -6.80
CA ASP A 162 21.93 -8.03 -6.96
C ASP A 162 22.78 -7.73 -8.22
N PRO A 163 24.12 -7.65 -8.08
CA PRO A 163 25.00 -7.33 -9.20
C PRO A 163 25.03 -8.41 -10.29
N ASP A 164 24.75 -9.66 -9.98
CA ASP A 164 24.83 -10.79 -10.90
C ASP A 164 23.50 -10.99 -11.64
N THR A 165 22.39 -11.09 -10.91
CA THR A 165 21.07 -11.32 -11.50
C THR A 165 20.43 -10.05 -12.05
N LYS A 166 20.93 -8.86 -11.66
CA LYS A 166 20.35 -7.54 -11.98
C LYS A 166 18.91 -7.34 -11.48
N LEU A 167 18.49 -8.14 -10.52
CA LEU A 167 17.19 -8.06 -9.89
C LEU A 167 17.29 -7.45 -8.48
N HIS A 168 16.23 -6.84 -8.03
CA HIS A 168 16.14 -6.33 -6.67
C HIS A 168 15.64 -7.39 -5.71
N GLU A 169 16.13 -7.35 -4.47
CA GLU A 169 15.44 -8.00 -3.36
C GLU A 169 14.04 -7.42 -3.22
N VAL A 170 13.04 -8.28 -2.98
CA VAL A 170 11.63 -7.90 -2.90
C VAL A 170 11.10 -8.16 -1.51
N THR A 171 10.61 -7.13 -0.85
CA THR A 171 9.88 -7.26 0.43
C THR A 171 8.40 -7.02 0.18
N VAL A 172 7.58 -8.02 0.45
CA VAL A 172 6.12 -7.96 0.32
C VAL A 172 5.52 -7.38 1.59
N LEU A 173 4.72 -6.34 1.43
CA LEU A 173 4.10 -5.62 2.54
C LEU A 173 2.73 -6.25 2.89
N PRO A 174 2.26 -6.17 4.16
CA PRO A 174 1.03 -6.80 4.60
C PRO A 174 -0.24 -6.29 3.89
N ASN A 175 -0.22 -5.06 3.36
CA ASN A 175 -1.31 -4.52 2.56
C ASN A 175 -1.49 -5.21 1.19
N SER A 176 -0.55 -6.04 0.75
CA SER A 176 -0.69 -6.89 -0.44
C SER A 176 -1.93 -7.76 -0.35
N THR A 177 -2.35 -8.13 0.87
CA THR A 177 -3.57 -8.89 1.15
C THR A 177 -4.86 -8.13 0.79
N ARG A 178 -4.81 -6.82 0.63
CA ARG A 178 -5.93 -5.96 0.26
C ARG A 178 -5.90 -5.54 -1.21
N ALA A 179 -4.74 -5.64 -1.85
CA ALA A 179 -4.56 -5.24 -3.25
C ALA A 179 -5.16 -6.22 -4.26
N VAL A 180 -5.47 -7.44 -3.83
CA VAL A 180 -6.12 -8.50 -4.64
C VAL A 180 -7.49 -8.77 -4.03
N LYS A 181 -8.54 -8.45 -4.76
CA LYS A 181 -9.94 -8.82 -4.45
C LYS A 181 -10.38 -9.93 -5.38
#